data_6462a2485475bf41b8ef3457c07b461f
#
_entry.id   6462a2485475bf41b8ef3457c07b461f
#
_cell.length_a   1.000
_cell.length_b   1.000
_cell.length_c   1.000
_cell.angle_alpha   90.00
_cell.angle_beta   90.00
_cell.angle_gamma   90.00
#
_symmetry.space_group_name_H-M   'P 1'
#
loop_
_entity.id
_entity.type
_entity.pdbx_description
1 polymer ?
#
loop_
_entity_poly.entity_id
_entity_poly.type
_entity_poly.pdbx_seq_one_letter_code
_entity_poly.pdbx_strand_id
1 'polypeptide(L)'
;MKHIFLFIGLFVSIYSYAIIPDRKYVRLPQEVGLIYKELDVTTKDGYRIETWFYPAQDVPAENTGQSEMLSYKTIDDSRRPTLIICNGDAGNMSYQQISLACLYAANGINVVTFDWRGFGESSEFEMNPDYLCYTEMLTDFDAVIKAVSKEKVVDRKKIYVMGWSTGAYLAMIAAHNNRLVKGCILSGTPSSFEDAIPHLVKVHPKGKTEKNLLVPDDFPRDLMPALVAPKFSKDILLVVGSEDNRTPQWMSEKIYNALPSGINKKLSVYEGAGHGGTEFPFFVDWRRWAEETVEFMLQRLH
;
A
#
# COMPACT_ATOMS: atom_id res chain seq x y z
N MET A 1 -5.53 -12.15 28.50
CA MET A 1 -6.95 -11.88 28.22
C MET A 1 -7.03 -11.05 26.95
N LYS A 2 -7.82 -11.51 25.99
CA LYS A 2 -7.89 -10.99 24.62
C LYS A 2 -8.78 -9.74 24.61
N HIS A 3 -8.23 -8.56 24.35
CA HIS A 3 -9.03 -7.44 23.92
C HIS A 3 -8.73 -7.20 22.43
N ILE A 4 -9.52 -7.91 21.61
CA ILE A 4 -9.64 -7.63 20.18
C ILE A 4 -10.49 -6.37 20.08
N PHE A 5 -9.91 -5.27 19.62
CA PHE A 5 -10.68 -4.10 19.21
C PHE A 5 -11.45 -4.44 17.93
N LEU A 6 -12.72 -4.73 18.10
CA LEU A 6 -13.67 -4.95 17.01
C LEU A 6 -13.97 -3.59 16.36
N PHE A 7 -13.31 -3.29 15.25
CA PHE A 7 -13.68 -2.14 14.42
C PHE A 7 -14.89 -2.51 13.58
N ILE A 8 -16.05 -2.08 14.00
CA ILE A 8 -17.25 -2.05 13.14
C ILE A 8 -17.06 -0.88 12.18
N GLY A 9 -16.54 -1.18 11.00
CA GLY A 9 -16.57 -0.25 9.87
C GLY A 9 -18.00 -0.03 9.42
N LEU A 10 -18.53 1.15 9.66
CA LEU A 10 -19.83 1.57 9.13
C LEU A 10 -19.67 1.77 7.62
N PHE A 11 -19.93 0.73 6.84
CA PHE A 11 -20.03 0.84 5.38
C PHE A 11 -21.36 1.52 5.03
N VAL A 12 -21.32 2.83 4.82
CA VAL A 12 -22.37 3.52 4.08
C VAL A 12 -22.12 3.28 2.60
N SER A 13 -22.73 2.24 2.07
CA SER A 13 -22.73 1.97 0.63
C SER A 13 -23.77 2.85 -0.04
N ILE A 14 -23.38 4.03 -0.50
CA ILE A 14 -24.17 4.80 -1.45
C ILE A 14 -23.23 5.47 -2.44
N TYR A 15 -23.40 5.11 -3.69
CA TYR A 15 -22.70 5.53 -4.91
C TYR A 15 -21.43 4.75 -5.22
N SER A 16 -21.50 4.08 -6.36
CA SER A 16 -20.48 3.22 -6.89
C SER A 16 -19.50 4.02 -7.75
N TYR A 17 -18.56 4.71 -7.10
CA TYR A 17 -17.42 5.34 -7.76
C TYR A 17 -16.28 4.32 -7.93
N ALA A 18 -15.47 4.48 -8.97
CA ALA A 18 -14.29 3.64 -9.15
C ALA A 18 -13.17 4.09 -8.19
N ILE A 19 -13.05 5.39 -7.97
CA ILE A 19 -12.19 5.99 -6.94
C ILE A 19 -13.07 6.72 -5.93
N ILE A 20 -12.84 6.46 -4.63
CA ILE A 20 -13.61 7.00 -3.51
C ILE A 20 -12.64 7.63 -2.49
N PRO A 21 -12.14 8.84 -2.76
CA PRO A 21 -11.27 9.52 -1.82
C PRO A 21 -12.05 9.91 -0.55
N ASP A 22 -11.42 9.72 0.61
CA ASP A 22 -11.91 10.29 1.86
C ASP A 22 -10.96 11.41 2.29
N ARG A 23 -11.51 12.62 2.46
CA ARG A 23 -10.76 13.80 2.90
C ARG A 23 -10.60 13.84 4.42
N LYS A 24 -11.42 13.10 5.16
CA LYS A 24 -11.41 13.12 6.61
C LYS A 24 -10.63 11.94 7.17
N TYR A 25 -9.68 12.24 8.04
CA TYR A 25 -8.97 11.19 8.77
C TYR A 25 -9.86 10.58 9.84
N VAL A 26 -9.88 9.25 9.90
CA VAL A 26 -10.60 8.47 10.91
C VAL A 26 -9.76 8.27 12.18
N ARG A 27 -8.45 8.43 12.06
CA ARG A 27 -7.48 8.28 13.15
C ARG A 27 -6.19 9.02 12.83
N LEU A 28 -5.54 9.55 13.85
CA LEU A 28 -4.21 10.11 13.73
C LEU A 28 -3.17 9.20 14.41
N PRO A 29 -1.91 9.18 13.95
CA PRO A 29 -0.89 8.28 14.48
C PRO A 29 -0.64 8.44 15.99
N GLN A 30 -0.71 9.66 16.52
CA GLN A 30 -0.55 9.90 17.95
C GLN A 30 -1.64 9.29 18.80
N GLU A 31 -2.83 9.04 18.25
CA GLU A 31 -3.94 8.39 18.97
C GLU A 31 -3.67 6.90 19.27
N VAL A 32 -2.72 6.32 18.57
CA VAL A 32 -2.20 4.96 18.83
C VAL A 32 -0.78 4.99 19.42
N GLY A 33 -0.30 6.16 19.82
CA GLY A 33 1.00 6.33 20.44
C GLY A 33 2.20 6.31 19.49
N LEU A 34 1.99 6.28 18.17
CA LEU A 34 3.06 6.30 17.19
C LEU A 34 3.74 7.67 17.11
N ILE A 35 5.06 7.65 17.08
CA ILE A 35 5.89 8.82 16.79
C ILE A 35 5.96 8.96 15.27
N TYR A 36 5.65 10.14 14.76
CA TYR A 36 5.75 10.45 13.35
C TYR A 36 6.11 11.91 13.10
N LYS A 37 6.47 12.23 11.90
CA LYS A 37 6.59 13.59 11.39
C LYS A 37 6.00 13.69 10.00
N GLU A 38 5.51 14.86 9.66
CA GLU A 38 5.12 15.18 8.29
C GLU A 38 6.36 15.47 7.44
N LEU A 39 6.35 14.99 6.19
CA LEU A 39 7.35 15.36 5.19
C LEU A 39 6.79 16.42 4.26
N ASP A 40 7.60 17.42 3.94
CA ASP A 40 7.26 18.39 2.89
C ASP A 40 7.48 17.74 1.51
N VAL A 41 6.38 17.33 0.90
CA VAL A 41 6.38 16.68 -0.41
C VAL A 41 5.56 17.49 -1.39
N THR A 42 6.24 18.03 -2.39
CA THR A 42 5.60 18.73 -3.51
C THR A 42 5.99 18.04 -4.81
N THR A 43 4.99 17.74 -5.63
CA THR A 43 5.18 17.12 -6.94
C THR A 43 5.78 18.10 -7.94
N LYS A 44 6.30 17.59 -9.07
CA LYS A 44 6.86 18.44 -10.14
C LYS A 44 5.83 19.38 -10.79
N ASP A 45 4.55 19.06 -10.69
CA ASP A 45 3.42 19.83 -11.18
C ASP A 45 2.73 20.65 -10.07
N GLY A 46 3.35 20.76 -8.88
CA GLY A 46 3.01 21.73 -7.84
C GLY A 46 1.98 21.28 -6.81
N TYR A 47 1.58 20.01 -6.78
CA TYR A 47 0.65 19.47 -5.78
C TYR A 47 1.38 19.10 -4.50
N ARG A 48 0.86 19.49 -3.34
CA ARG A 48 1.31 19.04 -2.03
C ARG A 48 0.72 17.66 -1.75
N ILE A 49 1.58 16.71 -1.37
CA ILE A 49 1.21 15.35 -1.03
C ILE A 49 1.40 15.15 0.47
N GLU A 50 0.31 14.99 1.19
CA GLU A 50 0.35 14.71 2.62
C GLU A 50 1.08 13.39 2.85
N THR A 51 2.12 13.44 3.67
CA THR A 51 3.04 12.32 3.83
C THR A 51 3.51 12.23 5.28
N TRP A 52 3.25 11.10 5.93
CA TRP A 52 3.69 10.82 7.30
C TRP A 52 4.87 9.85 7.31
N PHE A 53 5.93 10.24 7.98
CA PHE A 53 7.13 9.44 8.18
C PHE A 53 7.19 8.93 9.62
N TYR A 54 7.23 7.64 9.80
CA TYR A 54 7.36 6.95 11.07
C TYR A 54 8.77 6.37 11.17
N PRO A 55 9.67 6.91 12.02
CA PRO A 55 10.94 6.25 12.27
C PRO A 55 10.73 4.88 12.90
N ALA A 56 11.67 3.96 12.73
CA ALA A 56 11.66 2.70 13.45
C ALA A 56 11.62 3.00 14.97
N GLN A 57 10.70 2.36 15.66
CA GLN A 57 10.38 2.64 17.05
C GLN A 57 9.87 1.40 17.76
N ASP A 58 10.01 1.36 19.06
CA ASP A 58 9.63 0.19 19.86
C ASP A 58 8.70 0.61 21.01
N VAL A 59 7.87 -0.33 21.43
CA VAL A 59 7.00 -0.16 22.60
C VAL A 59 7.81 -0.50 23.84
N PRO A 60 8.05 0.43 24.78
CA PRO A 60 8.76 0.12 26.00
C PRO A 60 8.03 -0.96 26.81
N ALA A 61 8.80 -1.90 27.36
CA ALA A 61 8.27 -3.00 28.18
C ALA A 61 7.48 -2.50 29.41
N GLU A 62 7.77 -1.29 29.88
CA GLU A 62 7.13 -0.67 31.04
C GLU A 62 5.71 -0.19 30.80
N ASN A 63 5.26 -0.13 29.53
CA ASN A 63 3.87 0.22 29.18
C ASN A 63 2.86 -0.90 29.48
N THR A 64 3.24 -1.91 30.20
CA THR A 64 2.44 -3.13 30.42
C THR A 64 1.40 -3.05 31.53
N GLY A 65 1.02 -1.88 32.00
CA GLY A 65 0.25 -1.98 33.24
C GLY A 65 -0.95 -1.10 33.47
N GLN A 66 -1.15 0.07 32.89
CA GLN A 66 -2.30 0.93 33.26
C GLN A 66 -2.73 2.00 32.24
N SER A 67 -2.09 2.10 31.10
CA SER A 67 -2.52 3.02 30.04
C SER A 67 -3.12 2.23 28.89
N GLU A 68 -4.33 2.56 28.50
CA GLU A 68 -4.99 2.00 27.32
C GLU A 68 -4.27 2.41 26.02
N MET A 69 -3.37 3.38 26.09
CA MET A 69 -2.64 3.93 24.96
C MET A 69 -1.19 3.45 24.98
N LEU A 70 -0.79 2.77 23.91
CA LEU A 70 0.60 2.41 23.68
C LEU A 70 1.43 3.67 23.48
N SER A 71 2.63 3.71 24.07
CA SER A 71 3.61 4.77 23.85
C SER A 71 4.85 4.17 23.21
N TYR A 72 5.25 4.70 22.07
CA TYR A 72 6.41 4.24 21.32
C TYR A 72 7.63 5.11 21.62
N LYS A 73 8.80 4.52 21.40
CA LYS A 73 10.08 5.16 21.55
C LYS A 73 10.92 4.90 20.32
N THR A 74 11.52 5.92 19.73
CA THR A 74 12.47 5.75 18.62
C THR A 74 13.64 4.87 19.05
N ILE A 75 14.07 3.95 18.18
CA ILE A 75 15.15 3.02 18.50
C ILE A 75 16.50 3.77 18.54
N ASP A 76 16.89 4.36 17.41
CA ASP A 76 18.10 5.15 17.23
C ASP A 76 18.07 5.91 15.89
N ASP A 77 19.11 6.64 15.58
CA ASP A 77 19.28 7.41 14.33
C ASP A 77 20.01 6.62 13.23
N SER A 78 20.15 5.30 13.35
CA SER A 78 20.80 4.49 12.33
C SER A 78 19.96 4.42 11.06
N ARG A 79 20.64 4.22 9.94
CA ARG A 79 19.97 4.03 8.65
C ARG A 79 19.28 2.67 8.59
N ARG A 80 18.01 2.66 8.28
CA ARG A 80 17.18 1.46 8.27
C ARG A 80 16.44 1.28 6.94
N PRO A 81 16.03 0.04 6.63
CA PRO A 81 15.08 -0.22 5.56
C PRO A 81 13.85 0.65 5.74
N THR A 82 13.27 1.10 4.64
CA THR A 82 12.10 1.98 4.67
C THR A 82 11.03 1.46 3.73
N LEU A 83 9.81 1.33 4.24
CA LEU A 83 8.64 0.91 3.50
C LEU A 83 7.73 2.11 3.23
N ILE A 84 7.43 2.38 1.96
CA ILE A 84 6.45 3.38 1.54
C ILE A 84 5.15 2.64 1.20
N ILE A 85 4.08 2.95 1.91
CA ILE A 85 2.76 2.31 1.75
C ILE A 85 1.82 3.31 1.07
N CYS A 86 1.29 2.94 -0.09
CA CYS A 86 0.28 3.73 -0.78
C CYS A 86 -1.13 3.18 -0.58
N ASN A 87 -2.12 4.05 -0.75
CA ASN A 87 -3.53 3.67 -0.74
C ASN A 87 -3.92 2.89 -2.00
N GLY A 88 -5.06 2.19 -1.91
CA GLY A 88 -5.82 1.74 -3.06
C GLY A 88 -6.65 2.87 -3.69
N ASP A 89 -7.85 2.51 -4.12
CA ASP A 89 -8.81 3.40 -4.80
C ASP A 89 -9.78 4.10 -3.84
N ALA A 90 -9.72 3.83 -2.54
CA ALA A 90 -10.67 4.35 -1.55
C ALA A 90 -10.01 4.71 -0.21
N GLY A 91 -10.70 5.54 0.57
CA GLY A 91 -10.28 5.95 1.90
C GLY A 91 -9.15 6.97 1.89
N ASN A 92 -8.26 6.86 2.85
CA ASN A 92 -7.02 7.62 3.00
C ASN A 92 -6.03 6.87 3.90
N MET A 93 -4.84 7.43 4.13
CA MET A 93 -3.77 6.77 4.90
C MET A 93 -4.05 6.58 6.39
N SER A 94 -5.14 7.14 6.93
CA SER A 94 -5.52 6.97 8.34
C SER A 94 -6.27 5.67 8.64
N TYR A 95 -6.58 4.88 7.63
CA TYR A 95 -7.28 3.59 7.77
C TYR A 95 -6.31 2.49 8.22
N GLN A 96 -6.17 1.45 7.41
CA GLN A 96 -5.34 0.28 7.74
C GLN A 96 -3.83 0.57 7.73
N GLN A 97 -3.38 1.62 7.06
CA GLN A 97 -1.97 1.96 6.95
C GLN A 97 -1.35 2.31 8.31
N ILE A 98 -2.12 2.87 9.27
CA ILE A 98 -1.64 3.09 10.64
C ILE A 98 -1.33 1.76 11.33
N SER A 99 -2.17 0.73 11.16
CA SER A 99 -1.92 -0.60 11.73
C SER A 99 -0.67 -1.24 11.14
N LEU A 100 -0.46 -1.09 9.82
CA LEU A 100 0.76 -1.53 9.15
C LEU A 100 1.99 -0.72 9.62
N ALA A 101 1.83 0.58 9.86
CA ALA A 101 2.91 1.41 10.41
C ALA A 101 3.32 0.95 11.80
N CYS A 102 2.37 0.62 12.68
CA CYS A 102 2.68 0.01 13.99
C CYS A 102 3.50 -1.28 13.83
N LEU A 103 3.07 -2.17 12.95
CA LEU A 103 3.74 -3.44 12.71
C LEU A 103 5.19 -3.25 12.27
N TYR A 104 5.40 -2.50 11.20
CA TYR A 104 6.74 -2.41 10.59
C TYR A 104 7.69 -1.52 11.41
N ALA A 105 7.19 -0.44 12.00
CA ALA A 105 8.01 0.41 12.85
C ALA A 105 8.55 -0.37 14.07
N ALA A 106 7.72 -1.21 14.69
CA ALA A 106 8.11 -2.09 15.79
C ALA A 106 9.08 -3.22 15.37
N ASN A 107 9.21 -3.49 14.06
CA ASN A 107 10.18 -4.45 13.53
C ASN A 107 11.45 -3.79 12.98
N GLY A 108 11.72 -2.54 13.36
CA GLY A 108 12.95 -1.83 13.01
C GLY A 108 13.00 -1.29 11.58
N ILE A 109 11.85 -1.12 10.94
CA ILE A 109 11.70 -0.60 9.58
C ILE A 109 11.07 0.79 9.67
N ASN A 110 11.66 1.79 9.02
CA ASN A 110 10.97 3.06 8.87
C ASN A 110 9.75 2.88 7.95
N VAL A 111 8.67 3.56 8.27
CA VAL A 111 7.44 3.50 7.46
C VAL A 111 7.11 4.89 6.94
N VAL A 112 6.54 4.93 5.77
CA VAL A 112 5.96 6.14 5.18
C VAL A 112 4.58 5.79 4.66
N THR A 113 3.60 6.61 5.03
CA THR A 113 2.27 6.58 4.43
C THR A 113 2.01 7.92 3.76
N PHE A 114 1.23 7.93 2.70
CA PHE A 114 0.86 9.16 2.02
C PHE A 114 -0.51 9.05 1.38
N ASP A 115 -1.12 10.19 1.15
CA ASP A 115 -2.37 10.30 0.44
C ASP A 115 -2.14 10.82 -0.98
N TRP A 116 -2.77 10.17 -1.96
CA TRP A 116 -2.80 10.69 -3.33
C TRP A 116 -3.38 12.11 -3.34
N ARG A 117 -3.03 12.91 -4.36
CA ARG A 117 -3.77 14.16 -4.61
C ARG A 117 -5.28 13.89 -4.60
N GLY A 118 -6.06 14.76 -3.98
CA GLY A 118 -7.50 14.57 -3.78
C GLY A 118 -7.91 13.71 -2.58
N PHE A 119 -6.98 12.99 -1.94
CA PHE A 119 -7.21 12.18 -0.74
C PHE A 119 -6.70 12.89 0.52
N GLY A 120 -7.27 12.56 1.68
CA GLY A 120 -6.84 13.10 2.97
C GLY A 120 -6.63 14.60 2.95
N GLU A 121 -5.49 15.07 3.43
CA GLU A 121 -5.10 16.49 3.40
C GLU A 121 -4.16 16.84 2.24
N SER A 122 -3.92 15.94 1.29
CA SER A 122 -3.23 16.28 0.05
C SER A 122 -3.98 17.35 -0.74
N SER A 123 -3.29 18.06 -1.63
CA SER A 123 -3.89 19.07 -2.49
C SER A 123 -5.18 18.59 -3.14
N GLU A 124 -6.15 19.46 -3.25
CA GLU A 124 -7.39 19.16 -4.00
C GLU A 124 -7.09 18.78 -5.43
N PHE A 125 -7.86 17.84 -5.94
CA PHE A 125 -7.76 17.38 -7.32
C PHE A 125 -9.15 17.00 -7.82
N GLU A 126 -9.53 17.50 -8.98
CA GLU A 126 -10.81 17.16 -9.58
C GLU A 126 -10.77 15.72 -10.11
N MET A 127 -11.68 14.89 -9.61
CA MET A 127 -11.73 13.46 -9.95
C MET A 127 -12.98 13.12 -10.75
N ASN A 128 -12.78 12.36 -11.82
CA ASN A 128 -13.86 11.68 -12.51
C ASN A 128 -14.21 10.40 -11.72
N PRO A 129 -15.44 10.25 -11.20
CA PRO A 129 -15.81 9.11 -10.36
C PRO A 129 -15.80 7.76 -11.10
N ASP A 130 -15.73 7.76 -12.41
CA ASP A 130 -15.69 6.56 -13.23
C ASP A 130 -14.25 6.12 -13.57
N TYR A 131 -13.24 6.90 -13.22
CA TYR A 131 -11.83 6.53 -13.45
C TYR A 131 -11.32 5.53 -12.40
N LEU A 132 -10.61 4.50 -12.86
CA LEU A 132 -9.95 3.50 -12.01
C LEU A 132 -8.62 4.00 -11.41
N CYS A 133 -8.02 5.00 -12.02
CA CYS A 133 -6.74 5.58 -11.62
C CYS A 133 -6.54 6.93 -12.28
N TYR A 134 -5.43 7.58 -11.92
CA TYR A 134 -4.92 8.78 -12.56
C TYR A 134 -3.43 8.64 -12.85
N THR A 135 -2.99 9.13 -14.00
CA THR A 135 -1.57 9.14 -14.39
C THR A 135 -0.74 9.96 -13.41
N GLU A 136 -1.35 11.00 -12.86
CA GLU A 136 -0.76 11.88 -11.84
C GLU A 136 -0.38 11.15 -10.54
N MET A 137 -1.04 10.04 -10.20
CA MET A 137 -0.67 9.21 -9.04
C MET A 137 0.75 8.65 -9.16
N LEU A 138 1.24 8.40 -10.38
CA LEU A 138 2.64 8.03 -10.60
C LEU A 138 3.60 9.19 -10.30
N THR A 139 3.17 10.43 -10.58
CA THR A 139 3.94 11.64 -10.24
C THR A 139 3.97 11.86 -8.73
N ASP A 140 2.85 11.63 -8.04
CA ASP A 140 2.76 11.71 -6.58
C ASP A 140 3.71 10.70 -5.93
N PHE A 141 3.68 9.46 -6.39
CA PHE A 141 4.53 8.40 -5.86
C PHE A 141 6.03 8.70 -6.04
N ASP A 142 6.42 9.18 -7.23
CA ASP A 142 7.81 9.55 -7.49
C ASP A 142 8.28 10.70 -6.57
N ALA A 143 7.43 11.69 -6.32
CA ALA A 143 7.71 12.79 -5.40
C ALA A 143 7.93 12.28 -3.97
N VAL A 144 7.07 11.36 -3.48
CA VAL A 144 7.20 10.74 -2.16
C VAL A 144 8.50 9.93 -2.06
N ILE A 145 8.79 9.04 -3.01
CA ILE A 145 10.04 8.25 -3.02
C ILE A 145 11.27 9.16 -2.97
N LYS A 146 11.26 10.23 -3.75
CA LYS A 146 12.35 11.20 -3.80
C LYS A 146 12.53 11.97 -2.49
N ALA A 147 11.44 12.38 -1.84
CA ALA A 147 11.49 13.04 -0.53
C ALA A 147 12.03 12.10 0.55
N VAL A 148 11.48 10.88 0.63
CA VAL A 148 11.88 9.84 1.57
C VAL A 148 13.37 9.51 1.45
N SER A 149 13.88 9.43 0.23
CA SER A 149 15.30 9.12 0.01
C SER A 149 16.30 10.16 0.56
N LYS A 150 15.82 11.35 0.95
CA LYS A 150 16.65 12.41 1.55
C LYS A 150 16.71 12.32 3.07
N GLU A 151 15.84 11.53 3.69
CA GLU A 151 15.81 11.36 5.13
C GLU A 151 17.09 10.69 5.64
N LYS A 152 17.64 11.22 6.75
CA LYS A 152 18.96 10.80 7.28
C LYS A 152 18.95 9.33 7.74
N VAL A 153 17.83 8.89 8.30
CA VAL A 153 17.65 7.53 8.85
C VAL A 153 17.22 6.50 7.79
N VAL A 154 17.12 6.89 6.54
CA VAL A 154 16.76 6.00 5.42
C VAL A 154 18.00 5.38 4.79
N ASP A 155 18.03 4.05 4.74
CA ASP A 155 18.98 3.31 3.90
C ASP A 155 18.49 3.36 2.44
N ARG A 156 19.13 4.20 1.63
CA ARG A 156 18.76 4.39 0.21
C ARG A 156 18.88 3.13 -0.66
N LYS A 157 19.53 2.10 -0.16
CA LYS A 157 19.64 0.80 -0.85
C LYS A 157 18.53 -0.15 -0.48
N LYS A 158 17.69 0.22 0.50
CA LYS A 158 16.64 -0.60 1.08
C LYS A 158 15.32 0.15 1.20
N ILE A 159 14.92 0.85 0.13
CA ILE A 159 13.61 1.47 0.00
C ILE A 159 12.69 0.47 -0.70
N TYR A 160 11.60 0.11 -0.05
CA TYR A 160 10.56 -0.76 -0.56
C TYR A 160 9.26 0.02 -0.71
N VAL A 161 8.41 -0.42 -1.62
CA VAL A 161 7.08 0.14 -1.82
C VAL A 161 6.03 -0.95 -1.60
N MET A 162 4.91 -0.58 -1.02
CA MET A 162 3.79 -1.49 -0.79
C MET A 162 2.50 -0.85 -1.31
N GLY A 163 1.68 -1.66 -1.95
CA GLY A 163 0.36 -1.24 -2.38
C GLY A 163 -0.64 -2.39 -2.39
N TRP A 164 -1.91 -2.01 -2.42
CA TRP A 164 -3.03 -2.91 -2.48
C TRP A 164 -3.99 -2.47 -3.59
N SER A 165 -4.53 -3.44 -4.37
CA SER A 165 -5.48 -3.17 -5.45
C SER A 165 -4.92 -2.14 -6.46
N THR A 166 -5.57 -0.99 -6.64
CA THR A 166 -5.04 0.13 -7.44
C THR A 166 -3.63 0.53 -7.00
N GLY A 167 -3.39 0.63 -5.70
CA GLY A 167 -2.05 0.90 -5.17
C GLY A 167 -1.02 -0.17 -5.52
N ALA A 168 -1.43 -1.43 -5.71
CA ALA A 168 -0.50 -2.50 -6.03
C ALA A 168 0.12 -2.34 -7.42
N TYR A 169 -0.68 -2.12 -8.46
CA TYR A 169 -0.09 -1.91 -9.80
C TYR A 169 0.67 -0.58 -9.89
N LEU A 170 0.18 0.48 -9.22
CA LEU A 170 0.92 1.74 -9.14
C LEU A 170 2.29 1.57 -8.44
N ALA A 171 2.34 0.79 -7.35
CA ALA A 171 3.59 0.46 -6.67
C ALA A 171 4.54 -0.38 -7.55
N MET A 172 4.02 -1.32 -8.35
CA MET A 172 4.86 -2.07 -9.30
C MET A 172 5.44 -1.16 -10.39
N ILE A 173 4.63 -0.26 -10.95
CA ILE A 173 5.07 0.72 -11.94
C ILE A 173 6.13 1.66 -11.32
N ALA A 174 5.86 2.18 -10.12
CA ALA A 174 6.82 3.03 -9.41
C ALA A 174 8.15 2.30 -9.15
N ALA A 175 8.11 1.03 -8.70
CA ALA A 175 9.30 0.22 -8.51
C ALA A 175 10.06 -0.04 -9.82
N HIS A 176 9.35 -0.30 -10.91
CA HIS A 176 9.96 -0.49 -12.23
C HIS A 176 10.69 0.75 -12.71
N ASN A 177 10.06 1.91 -12.60
CA ASN A 177 10.57 3.18 -13.12
C ASN A 177 11.60 3.85 -12.21
N ASN A 178 11.64 3.53 -10.90
CA ASN A 178 12.48 4.25 -9.95
C ASN A 178 13.64 3.39 -9.44
N ARG A 179 14.86 3.83 -9.77
CA ARG A 179 16.11 3.13 -9.37
C ARG A 179 16.36 3.11 -7.86
N LEU A 180 15.74 4.00 -7.08
CA LEU A 180 15.88 4.05 -5.63
C LEU A 180 15.10 2.91 -4.94
N VAL A 181 14.09 2.36 -5.61
CA VAL A 181 13.29 1.26 -5.07
C VAL A 181 14.04 -0.06 -5.23
N LYS A 182 14.21 -0.77 -4.11
CA LYS A 182 14.84 -2.09 -4.05
C LYS A 182 13.85 -3.20 -4.42
N GLY A 183 12.61 -3.10 -3.95
CA GLY A 183 11.58 -4.10 -4.19
C GLY A 183 10.18 -3.61 -3.82
N CYS A 184 9.19 -4.44 -4.08
CA CYS A 184 7.79 -4.14 -3.80
C CYS A 184 7.04 -5.31 -3.17
N ILE A 185 6.02 -4.97 -2.36
CA ILE A 185 5.06 -5.88 -1.74
C ILE A 185 3.69 -5.50 -2.29
N LEU A 186 3.06 -6.39 -3.02
CA LEU A 186 1.86 -6.11 -3.79
C LEU A 186 0.74 -7.06 -3.39
N SER A 187 -0.37 -6.53 -2.92
CA SER A 187 -1.52 -7.34 -2.49
C SER A 187 -2.72 -7.12 -3.39
N GLY A 188 -3.40 -8.21 -3.79
CA GLY A 188 -4.59 -8.13 -4.63
C GLY A 188 -4.32 -7.37 -5.92
N THR A 189 -3.31 -7.78 -6.67
CA THR A 189 -2.76 -7.02 -7.81
C THR A 189 -3.50 -7.33 -9.11
N PRO A 190 -4.16 -6.35 -9.75
CA PRO A 190 -4.64 -6.51 -11.12
C PRO A 190 -3.50 -6.80 -12.08
N SER A 191 -3.62 -7.82 -12.92
CA SER A 191 -2.60 -8.14 -13.94
C SER A 191 -2.63 -7.15 -15.11
N SER A 192 -3.83 -6.75 -15.53
CA SER A 192 -4.11 -5.68 -16.49
C SER A 192 -5.52 -5.14 -16.27
N PHE A 193 -5.87 -4.04 -16.93
CA PHE A 193 -7.25 -3.53 -16.90
C PHE A 193 -8.22 -4.47 -17.62
N GLU A 194 -7.79 -5.09 -18.71
CA GLU A 194 -8.57 -6.04 -19.49
C GLU A 194 -8.93 -7.29 -18.67
N ASP A 195 -8.01 -7.72 -17.79
CA ASP A 195 -8.25 -8.82 -16.87
C ASP A 195 -9.15 -8.38 -15.70
N ALA A 196 -8.94 -7.20 -15.11
CA ALA A 196 -9.60 -6.78 -13.89
C ALA A 196 -11.02 -6.25 -14.10
N ILE A 197 -11.27 -5.43 -15.13
CA ILE A 197 -12.57 -4.76 -15.35
C ILE A 197 -13.74 -5.76 -15.40
N PRO A 198 -13.69 -6.89 -16.09
CA PRO A 198 -14.78 -7.88 -16.09
C PRO A 198 -15.11 -8.44 -14.70
N HIS A 199 -14.10 -8.57 -13.81
CA HIS A 199 -14.32 -9.00 -12.41
C HIS A 199 -14.91 -7.88 -11.57
N LEU A 200 -14.42 -6.66 -11.73
CA LEU A 200 -14.95 -5.49 -11.02
C LEU A 200 -16.42 -5.24 -11.36
N VAL A 201 -16.82 -5.40 -12.62
CA VAL A 201 -18.23 -5.31 -13.05
C VAL A 201 -19.10 -6.33 -12.33
N LYS A 202 -18.61 -7.57 -12.17
CA LYS A 202 -19.39 -8.67 -11.54
C LYS A 202 -19.60 -8.45 -10.04
N VAL A 203 -18.62 -7.89 -9.33
CA VAL A 203 -18.70 -7.71 -7.86
C VAL A 203 -19.30 -6.37 -7.43
N HIS A 204 -19.56 -5.46 -8.37
CA HIS A 204 -20.20 -4.20 -8.05
C HIS A 204 -21.71 -4.38 -7.79
N PRO A 205 -22.23 -4.01 -6.60
CA PRO A 205 -23.58 -4.38 -6.17
C PRO A 205 -24.72 -3.69 -6.92
N LYS A 206 -24.49 -2.75 -7.80
CA LYS A 206 -25.56 -2.09 -8.56
C LYS A 206 -25.09 -1.61 -9.93
N GLY A 207 -25.14 -2.50 -10.90
CA GLY A 207 -25.26 -2.11 -12.31
C GLY A 207 -24.12 -1.29 -12.93
N LYS A 208 -22.91 -1.33 -12.38
CA LYS A 208 -21.77 -0.80 -13.11
C LYS A 208 -21.51 -1.68 -14.31
N THR A 209 -21.39 -1.03 -15.43
CA THR A 209 -20.94 -1.63 -16.70
C THR A 209 -19.47 -1.22 -16.90
N GLU A 210 -18.81 -1.83 -17.87
CA GLU A 210 -17.46 -1.41 -18.29
C GLU A 210 -17.38 0.09 -18.61
N LYS A 211 -18.50 0.72 -18.99
CA LYS A 211 -18.59 2.17 -19.28
C LYS A 211 -18.38 3.06 -18.05
N ASN A 212 -18.48 2.48 -16.85
CA ASN A 212 -18.29 3.20 -15.58
C ASN A 212 -16.96 2.84 -14.90
N LEU A 213 -16.08 2.12 -15.59
CA LEU A 213 -14.76 1.73 -15.11
C LEU A 213 -13.73 2.15 -16.17
N LEU A 214 -13.48 3.46 -16.21
CA LEU A 214 -12.66 4.08 -17.23
C LEU A 214 -11.19 4.12 -16.82
N VAL A 215 -10.33 4.07 -17.79
CA VAL A 215 -8.89 4.31 -17.63
C VAL A 215 -8.55 5.56 -18.44
N PRO A 216 -7.88 6.56 -17.85
CA PRO A 216 -7.46 7.76 -18.58
C PRO A 216 -6.66 7.39 -19.84
N ASP A 217 -6.85 8.15 -20.91
CA ASP A 217 -6.19 7.88 -22.19
C ASP A 217 -4.67 8.03 -22.11
N ASP A 218 -4.19 8.89 -21.23
CA ASP A 218 -2.77 9.15 -20.98
C ASP A 218 -2.12 8.17 -19.99
N PHE A 219 -2.90 7.26 -19.38
CA PHE A 219 -2.33 6.25 -18.48
C PHE A 219 -1.46 5.26 -19.25
N PRO A 220 -0.22 5.01 -18.81
CA PRO A 220 0.72 4.12 -19.51
C PRO A 220 0.32 2.65 -19.35
N ARG A 221 -0.64 2.18 -20.13
CA ARG A 221 -1.20 0.81 -20.05
C ARG A 221 -0.16 -0.28 -20.30
N ASP A 222 0.90 0.04 -21.05
CA ASP A 222 2.05 -0.83 -21.30
C ASP A 222 2.91 -1.08 -20.05
N LEU A 223 2.69 -0.29 -18.98
CA LEU A 223 3.32 -0.49 -17.68
C LEU A 223 2.47 -1.33 -16.72
N MET A 224 1.30 -1.84 -17.13
CA MET A 224 0.51 -2.73 -16.29
C MET A 224 1.29 -4.00 -15.92
N PRO A 225 1.04 -4.57 -14.71
CA PRO A 225 1.88 -5.62 -14.12
C PRO A 225 2.22 -6.79 -15.04
N ALA A 226 1.26 -7.34 -15.78
CA ALA A 226 1.53 -8.46 -16.68
C ALA A 226 2.48 -8.10 -17.84
N LEU A 227 2.50 -6.82 -18.27
CA LEU A 227 3.35 -6.33 -19.35
C LEU A 227 4.74 -5.91 -18.84
N VAL A 228 4.82 -5.44 -17.61
CA VAL A 228 6.09 -5.07 -16.95
C VAL A 228 6.83 -6.30 -16.44
N ALA A 229 6.11 -7.32 -15.97
CA ALA A 229 6.70 -8.48 -15.31
C ALA A 229 7.88 -9.12 -16.06
N PRO A 230 7.86 -9.34 -17.40
CA PRO A 230 8.99 -9.94 -18.11
C PRO A 230 10.30 -9.13 -18.05
N LYS A 231 10.21 -7.82 -17.78
CA LYS A 231 11.34 -6.89 -17.72
C LYS A 231 11.61 -6.40 -16.29
N PHE A 232 10.86 -6.90 -15.30
CA PHE A 232 10.97 -6.45 -13.92
C PHE A 232 12.28 -6.96 -13.31
N SER A 233 13.02 -6.07 -12.64
CA SER A 233 14.37 -6.36 -12.14
C SER A 233 14.53 -6.12 -10.64
N LYS A 234 13.43 -5.93 -9.92
CA LYS A 234 13.43 -5.67 -8.48
C LYS A 234 12.93 -6.89 -7.71
N ASP A 235 13.19 -6.91 -6.41
CA ASP A 235 12.60 -7.91 -5.53
C ASP A 235 11.07 -7.72 -5.47
N ILE A 236 10.31 -8.80 -5.43
CA ILE A 236 8.85 -8.73 -5.44
C ILE A 236 8.21 -9.81 -4.57
N LEU A 237 7.31 -9.40 -3.70
CA LEU A 237 6.39 -10.26 -2.97
C LEU A 237 4.97 -9.96 -3.43
N LEU A 238 4.35 -10.94 -4.07
CA LEU A 238 2.94 -10.91 -4.43
C LEU A 238 2.13 -11.61 -3.34
N VAL A 239 1.08 -10.95 -2.87
CA VAL A 239 0.15 -11.50 -1.88
C VAL A 239 -1.26 -11.48 -2.45
N VAL A 240 -2.01 -12.55 -2.26
CA VAL A 240 -3.41 -12.63 -2.70
C VAL A 240 -4.22 -13.53 -1.77
N GLY A 241 -5.48 -13.19 -1.58
CA GLY A 241 -6.44 -14.06 -0.90
C GLY A 241 -6.98 -15.14 -1.84
N SER A 242 -7.19 -16.36 -1.34
CA SER A 242 -7.78 -17.43 -2.15
C SER A 242 -9.23 -17.14 -2.56
N GLU A 243 -9.91 -16.28 -1.81
CA GLU A 243 -11.30 -15.86 -2.06
C GLU A 243 -11.40 -14.44 -2.65
N ASP A 244 -10.28 -13.89 -3.12
CA ASP A 244 -10.30 -12.58 -3.79
C ASP A 244 -11.07 -12.65 -5.11
N ASN A 245 -12.26 -12.07 -5.14
CA ASN A 245 -13.14 -12.06 -6.30
C ASN A 245 -13.01 -10.83 -7.19
N ARG A 246 -12.23 -9.81 -6.78
CA ARG A 246 -11.95 -8.59 -7.58
C ARG A 246 -10.71 -8.76 -8.41
N THR A 247 -9.65 -9.27 -7.77
CA THR A 247 -8.36 -9.60 -8.41
C THR A 247 -8.00 -11.05 -8.07
N PRO A 248 -8.71 -12.03 -8.68
CA PRO A 248 -8.53 -13.45 -8.37
C PRO A 248 -7.07 -13.90 -8.44
N GLN A 249 -6.75 -14.94 -7.68
CA GLN A 249 -5.40 -15.50 -7.53
C GLN A 249 -4.66 -15.65 -8.85
N TRP A 250 -5.35 -16.09 -9.91
CA TRP A 250 -4.73 -16.31 -11.23
C TRP A 250 -4.09 -15.03 -11.83
N MET A 251 -4.57 -13.82 -11.45
CA MET A 251 -3.93 -12.57 -11.88
C MET A 251 -2.54 -12.42 -11.28
N SER A 252 -2.40 -12.70 -9.98
CA SER A 252 -1.09 -12.72 -9.31
C SER A 252 -0.19 -13.83 -9.85
N GLU A 253 -0.74 -15.01 -10.16
CA GLU A 253 -0.02 -16.11 -10.81
C GLU A 253 0.47 -15.73 -12.21
N LYS A 254 -0.37 -15.05 -13.00
CA LYS A 254 -0.02 -14.54 -14.34
C LYS A 254 1.19 -13.59 -14.26
N ILE A 255 1.20 -12.68 -13.29
CA ILE A 255 2.33 -11.77 -13.05
C ILE A 255 3.56 -12.60 -12.63
N TYR A 256 3.42 -13.45 -11.61
CA TYR A 256 4.52 -14.24 -11.04
C TYR A 256 5.23 -15.13 -12.07
N ASN A 257 4.44 -15.78 -12.92
CA ASN A 257 4.96 -16.67 -13.95
C ASN A 257 5.70 -15.92 -15.05
N ALA A 258 5.35 -14.66 -15.30
CA ALA A 258 6.03 -13.80 -16.28
C ALA A 258 7.32 -13.15 -15.72
N LEU A 259 7.52 -13.13 -14.38
CA LEU A 259 8.71 -12.55 -13.77
C LEU A 259 9.97 -13.36 -14.08
N PRO A 260 11.14 -12.72 -14.32
CA PRO A 260 12.41 -13.39 -14.50
C PRO A 260 12.77 -14.31 -13.33
N SER A 261 13.46 -15.41 -13.61
CA SER A 261 13.95 -16.34 -12.57
C SER A 261 15.11 -15.77 -11.74
N GLY A 262 15.81 -14.78 -12.26
CA GLY A 262 17.01 -14.20 -11.63
C GLY A 262 16.76 -13.13 -10.55
N ILE A 263 15.50 -12.84 -10.22
CA ILE A 263 15.13 -11.89 -9.16
C ILE A 263 14.59 -12.63 -7.92
N ASN A 264 14.71 -11.99 -6.76
CA ASN A 264 14.03 -12.48 -5.56
C ASN A 264 12.52 -12.25 -5.71
N LYS A 265 11.77 -13.35 -5.90
CA LYS A 265 10.32 -13.31 -6.09
C LYS A 265 9.60 -14.35 -5.26
N LYS A 266 8.46 -13.96 -4.68
CA LYS A 266 7.58 -14.86 -3.94
C LYS A 266 6.13 -14.57 -4.28
N LEU A 267 5.30 -15.62 -4.35
CA LEU A 267 3.84 -15.52 -4.36
C LEU A 267 3.30 -16.19 -3.11
N SER A 268 2.53 -15.45 -2.32
CA SER A 268 1.89 -15.93 -1.10
C SER A 268 0.37 -15.87 -1.24
N VAL A 269 -0.25 -17.05 -1.17
CA VAL A 269 -1.71 -17.20 -1.17
C VAL A 269 -2.19 -17.35 0.28
N TYR A 270 -3.14 -16.52 0.69
CA TYR A 270 -3.75 -16.54 2.02
C TYR A 270 -5.11 -17.22 1.93
N GLU A 271 -5.20 -18.40 2.49
CA GLU A 271 -6.41 -19.22 2.46
C GLU A 271 -7.55 -18.54 3.20
N GLY A 272 -8.73 -18.48 2.59
CA GLY A 272 -9.92 -17.83 3.13
C GLY A 272 -9.87 -16.30 3.15
N ALA A 273 -8.78 -15.68 2.69
CA ALA A 273 -8.71 -14.23 2.57
C ALA A 273 -9.38 -13.74 1.28
N GLY A 274 -10.05 -12.58 1.38
CA GLY A 274 -10.66 -11.88 0.24
C GLY A 274 -9.84 -10.68 -0.21
N HIS A 275 -10.52 -9.75 -0.95
CA HIS A 275 -9.84 -8.59 -1.53
C HIS A 275 -9.49 -7.51 -0.50
N GLY A 276 -10.32 -7.29 0.51
CA GLY A 276 -10.14 -6.16 1.43
C GLY A 276 -11.09 -6.17 2.61
N GLY A 277 -11.15 -5.06 3.36
CA GLY A 277 -11.89 -4.99 4.61
C GLY A 277 -11.32 -5.97 5.64
N THR A 278 -12.18 -6.64 6.40
CA THR A 278 -11.77 -7.64 7.41
C THR A 278 -11.22 -8.92 6.78
N GLU A 279 -11.45 -9.15 5.49
CA GLU A 279 -10.97 -10.31 4.74
C GLU A 279 -9.59 -10.06 4.11
N PHE A 280 -9.04 -8.85 4.23
CA PHE A 280 -7.70 -8.54 3.73
C PHE A 280 -6.66 -9.47 4.34
N PRO A 281 -5.70 -10.03 3.58
CA PRO A 281 -4.73 -11.01 4.06
C PRO A 281 -4.06 -10.68 5.39
N PHE A 282 -3.73 -9.41 5.62
CA PHE A 282 -3.17 -8.93 6.88
C PHE A 282 -4.10 -9.18 8.09
N PHE A 283 -5.41 -9.03 7.93
CA PHE A 283 -6.35 -9.24 9.04
C PHE A 283 -6.70 -10.70 9.24
N VAL A 284 -6.61 -11.52 8.17
CA VAL A 284 -6.87 -12.97 8.24
C VAL A 284 -5.74 -13.69 8.96
N ASP A 285 -4.48 -13.37 8.63
CA ASP A 285 -3.30 -13.95 9.30
C ASP A 285 -2.18 -12.89 9.41
N TRP A 286 -2.31 -12.01 10.40
CA TRP A 286 -1.35 -10.93 10.62
C TRP A 286 0.04 -11.43 11.01
N ARG A 287 0.17 -12.62 11.65
CA ARG A 287 1.47 -13.17 12.03
C ARG A 287 2.25 -13.61 10.81
N ARG A 288 1.62 -14.43 9.97
CA ARG A 288 2.20 -14.85 8.70
C ARG A 288 2.54 -13.65 7.81
N TRP A 289 1.62 -12.66 7.74
CA TRP A 289 1.87 -11.41 7.03
C TRP A 289 3.12 -10.71 7.55
N ALA A 290 3.25 -10.56 8.87
CA ALA A 290 4.40 -9.92 9.49
C ALA A 290 5.70 -10.67 9.18
N GLU A 291 5.72 -11.99 9.39
CA GLU A 291 6.87 -12.85 9.09
C GLU A 291 7.32 -12.70 7.64
N GLU A 292 6.43 -12.95 6.68
CA GLU A 292 6.76 -12.96 5.26
C GLU A 292 7.23 -11.59 4.76
N THR A 293 6.55 -10.50 5.15
CA THR A 293 6.87 -9.16 4.65
C THR A 293 8.11 -8.55 5.31
N VAL A 294 8.30 -8.78 6.61
CA VAL A 294 9.49 -8.32 7.33
C VAL A 294 10.73 -9.08 6.87
N GLU A 295 10.66 -10.43 6.75
CA GLU A 295 11.76 -11.25 6.21
C GLU A 295 12.14 -10.83 4.80
N PHE A 296 11.16 -10.60 3.93
CA PHE A 296 11.38 -10.12 2.58
C PHE A 296 12.19 -8.82 2.54
N MET A 297 11.84 -7.84 3.38
CA MET A 297 12.54 -6.54 3.41
C MET A 297 13.90 -6.62 4.12
N LEU A 298 14.01 -7.40 5.19
CA LEU A 298 15.26 -7.52 5.95
C LEU A 298 16.24 -8.50 5.30
N GLN A 299 15.78 -9.30 4.33
CA GLN A 299 16.57 -10.34 3.66
C GLN A 299 17.29 -11.22 4.69
N ARG A 300 16.59 -11.62 5.74
CA ARG A 300 17.10 -12.59 6.70
C ARG A 300 17.17 -13.93 5.98
N LEU A 301 18.37 -14.30 5.55
CA LEU A 301 18.65 -15.63 5.01
C LEU A 301 18.48 -16.64 6.16
N HIS A 302 17.57 -17.59 5.98
CA HIS A 302 17.50 -18.80 6.80
C HIS A 302 18.44 -19.87 6.25
#